data_cd10a7f6ec925fb7b1e86d3953c9af04
#
_entry.id   cd10a7f6ec925fb7b1e86d3953c9af04
#
_cell.length_a   1.000
_cell.length_b   1.000
_cell.length_c   1.000
_cell.angle_alpha   90.00
_cell.angle_beta   90.00
_cell.angle_gamma   90.00
#
_symmetry.space_group_name_H-M   'P 1'
#
loop_
_entity.id
_entity.type
_entity.pdbx_description
1 polymer ?
#
loop_
_entity_poly.entity_id
_entity_poly.type
_entity_poly.pdbx_seq_one_letter_code
_entity_poly.pdbx_strand_id
1 'polypeptide(L)'
;MRTLKRLGAALGIYIAFVVVFETGYLGLYQPSFEESGIPMLLLTTTDADGEADSRMLARFETNGKIYVSAHHWTRGWYHRARSNPAVTARIGDSEGSYIAVPISGAEFDQVAAEHPLRFPVRFLMGFPPLRDILRLDPV
;
A
#
# COMPACT_ATOMS: atom_id res chain seq x y z
N MET A 1 20.49 31.82 -7.99
CA MET A 1 19.13 32.07 -7.47
C MET A 1 18.00 31.56 -8.37
N ARG A 2 17.99 31.82 -9.67
CA ARG A 2 16.91 31.34 -10.57
C ARG A 2 16.82 29.81 -10.65
N THR A 3 17.95 29.10 -10.69
CA THR A 3 18.01 27.64 -10.76
C THR A 3 17.48 26.98 -9.48
N LEU A 4 17.83 27.52 -8.31
CA LEU A 4 17.36 27.01 -7.02
C LEU A 4 15.84 27.19 -6.86
N LYS A 5 15.28 28.32 -7.31
CA LYS A 5 13.83 28.54 -7.34
C LYS A 5 13.11 27.56 -8.28
N ARG A 6 13.69 27.24 -9.45
CA ARG A 6 13.14 26.26 -10.39
C ARG A 6 13.17 24.84 -9.83
N LEU A 7 14.24 24.46 -9.14
CA LEU A 7 14.35 23.17 -8.47
C LEU A 7 13.34 23.04 -7.33
N GLY A 8 13.18 24.10 -6.53
CA GLY A 8 12.16 24.14 -5.48
C GLY A 8 10.73 24.04 -6.02
N ALA A 9 10.44 24.72 -7.12
CA ALA A 9 9.14 24.64 -7.78
C ALA A 9 8.88 23.22 -8.36
N ALA A 10 9.88 22.61 -9.00
CA ALA A 10 9.76 21.25 -9.53
C ALA A 10 9.52 20.23 -8.42
N LEU A 11 10.22 20.36 -7.30
CA LEU A 11 10.01 19.49 -6.14
C LEU A 11 8.60 19.68 -5.54
N GLY A 12 8.14 20.92 -5.41
CA GLY A 12 6.79 21.21 -4.93
C GLY A 12 5.70 20.63 -5.83
N ILE A 13 5.86 20.72 -7.14
CA ILE A 13 4.95 20.13 -8.12
C ILE A 13 4.95 18.61 -8.01
N TYR A 14 6.10 17.98 -7.85
CA TYR A 14 6.20 16.52 -7.66
C TYR A 14 5.49 16.06 -6.39
N ILE A 15 5.71 16.75 -5.26
CA ILE A 15 5.03 16.44 -3.99
C ILE A 15 3.51 16.56 -4.14
N ALA A 16 3.02 17.65 -4.73
CA ALA A 16 1.61 17.86 -4.98
C ALA A 16 1.03 16.76 -5.91
N PHE A 17 1.75 16.39 -6.96
CA PHE A 17 1.36 15.31 -7.86
C PHE A 17 1.20 13.96 -7.13
N VAL A 18 2.16 13.58 -6.28
CA VAL A 18 2.10 12.32 -5.52
C VAL A 18 0.89 12.29 -4.59
N VAL A 19 0.63 13.40 -3.87
CA VAL A 19 -0.52 13.51 -2.97
C VAL A 19 -1.85 13.42 -3.73
N VAL A 20 -1.97 14.14 -4.84
CA VAL A 20 -3.19 14.11 -5.68
C VAL A 20 -3.37 12.74 -6.32
N PHE A 21 -2.30 12.12 -6.80
CA PHE A 21 -2.35 10.77 -7.38
C PHE A 21 -2.81 9.73 -6.36
N GLU A 22 -2.28 9.78 -5.13
CA GLU A 22 -2.70 8.87 -4.08
C GLU A 22 -4.17 9.08 -3.71
N THR A 23 -4.58 10.31 -3.45
CA THR A 23 -5.95 10.63 -3.01
C THR A 23 -6.97 10.42 -4.12
N GLY A 24 -6.69 10.92 -5.31
CA GLY A 24 -7.62 10.87 -6.44
C GLY A 24 -7.60 9.53 -7.15
N TYR A 25 -6.44 9.13 -7.67
CA TYR A 25 -6.33 7.93 -8.51
C TYR A 25 -6.41 6.64 -7.69
N LEU A 26 -5.55 6.49 -6.70
CA LEU A 26 -5.54 5.27 -5.89
C LEU A 26 -6.77 5.16 -4.98
N GLY A 27 -7.28 6.28 -4.48
CA GLY A 27 -8.47 6.29 -3.62
C GLY A 27 -9.78 6.06 -4.38
N LEU A 28 -9.91 6.59 -5.59
CA LEU A 28 -11.16 6.56 -6.37
C LEU A 28 -11.17 5.50 -7.48
N TYR A 29 -10.06 5.31 -8.18
CA TYR A 29 -9.97 4.44 -9.35
C TYR A 29 -9.39 3.06 -9.07
N GLN A 30 -8.61 2.89 -8.01
CA GLN A 30 -7.99 1.61 -7.67
C GLN A 30 -9.00 0.45 -7.53
N PRO A 31 -10.24 0.65 -6.99
CA PRO A 31 -11.23 -0.42 -6.96
C PRO A 31 -11.55 -1.06 -8.32
N SER A 32 -11.40 -0.32 -9.41
CA SER A 32 -11.63 -0.85 -10.77
C SER A 32 -10.48 -1.72 -11.31
N PHE A 33 -9.33 -1.75 -10.64
CA PHE A 33 -8.17 -2.56 -11.08
C PHE A 33 -8.43 -4.05 -11.02
N GLU A 34 -9.36 -4.49 -10.17
CA GLU A 34 -9.77 -5.90 -10.10
C GLU A 34 -10.32 -6.40 -11.44
N GLU A 35 -11.07 -5.56 -12.15
CA GLU A 35 -11.57 -5.86 -13.49
C GLU A 35 -10.46 -5.95 -14.54
N SER A 36 -9.32 -5.35 -14.32
CA SER A 36 -8.15 -5.42 -15.21
C SER A 36 -7.27 -6.65 -15.00
N GLY A 37 -7.65 -7.55 -14.09
CA GLY A 37 -6.94 -8.81 -13.82
C GLY A 37 -5.79 -8.69 -12.81
N ILE A 38 -5.63 -7.55 -12.15
CA ILE A 38 -4.69 -7.39 -11.03
C ILE A 38 -5.34 -7.99 -9.78
N PRO A 39 -4.69 -8.97 -9.11
CA PRO A 39 -5.23 -9.51 -7.87
C PRO A 39 -5.35 -8.43 -6.80
N MET A 40 -6.56 -8.22 -6.29
CA MET A 40 -6.86 -7.17 -5.32
C MET A 40 -7.49 -7.76 -4.06
N LEU A 41 -7.46 -7.00 -2.97
CA LEU A 41 -8.27 -7.20 -1.78
C LEU A 41 -8.71 -5.88 -1.19
N LEU A 42 -9.85 -5.88 -0.51
CA LEU A 42 -10.31 -4.74 0.29
C LEU A 42 -9.86 -4.97 1.73
N LEU A 43 -8.87 -4.21 2.17
CA LEU A 43 -8.38 -4.25 3.54
C LEU A 43 -9.13 -3.22 4.39
N THR A 44 -9.72 -3.66 5.48
CA THR A 44 -10.33 -2.79 6.49
C THR A 44 -9.45 -2.76 7.73
N THR A 45 -9.00 -1.58 8.08
CA THR A 45 -8.18 -1.30 9.27
C THR A 45 -8.95 -0.40 10.22
N THR A 46 -8.71 -0.54 11.51
CA THR A 46 -9.40 0.24 12.55
C THR A 46 -8.37 1.04 13.33
N ASP A 47 -8.66 2.30 13.59
CA ASP A 47 -7.78 3.17 14.38
C ASP A 47 -7.99 3.02 15.89
N ALA A 48 -7.27 3.83 16.68
CA ALA A 48 -7.35 3.80 18.14
C ALA A 48 -8.71 4.25 18.69
N ASP A 49 -9.47 5.03 17.91
CA ASP A 49 -10.80 5.53 18.28
C ASP A 49 -11.92 4.55 17.86
N GLY A 50 -11.54 3.44 17.20
CA GLY A 50 -12.50 2.42 16.73
C GLY A 50 -13.09 2.74 15.36
N GLU A 51 -12.61 3.77 14.67
CA GLU A 51 -13.07 4.09 13.32
C GLU A 51 -12.41 3.16 12.29
N ALA A 52 -13.25 2.55 11.45
CA ALA A 52 -12.80 1.67 10.39
C ALA A 52 -12.61 2.44 9.08
N ASP A 53 -11.53 2.12 8.38
CA ASP A 53 -11.24 2.63 7.05
C ASP A 53 -10.87 1.48 6.13
N SER A 54 -11.47 1.45 4.95
CA SER A 54 -11.27 0.39 3.97
C SER A 54 -10.50 0.90 2.76
N ARG A 55 -9.51 0.12 2.34
CA ARG A 55 -8.69 0.43 1.17
C ARG A 55 -8.53 -0.76 0.25
N MET A 56 -8.76 -0.54 -1.03
CA MET A 56 -8.44 -1.55 -2.05
C MET A 56 -6.92 -1.58 -2.27
N LEU A 57 -6.33 -2.74 -2.13
CA LEU A 57 -4.88 -2.96 -2.27
C LEU A 57 -4.61 -4.11 -3.23
N ALA A 58 -3.51 -3.98 -3.99
CA ALA A 58 -2.98 -5.11 -4.72
C ALA A 58 -2.45 -6.16 -3.73
N ARG A 59 -2.90 -7.40 -3.89
CA ARG A 59 -2.41 -8.54 -3.13
C ARG A 59 -1.45 -9.38 -3.96
N PHE A 60 -0.54 -10.03 -3.28
CA PHE A 60 0.32 -11.04 -3.88
C PHE A 60 0.48 -12.21 -2.92
N GLU A 61 0.83 -13.35 -3.48
CA GLU A 61 0.93 -14.59 -2.73
C GLU A 61 2.30 -15.22 -2.93
N THR A 62 2.86 -15.69 -1.83
CA THR A 62 4.12 -16.42 -1.79
C THR A 62 3.98 -17.52 -0.75
N ASN A 63 4.28 -18.78 -1.12
CA ASN A 63 4.19 -19.94 -0.23
C ASN A 63 2.80 -20.11 0.44
N GLY A 64 1.72 -19.79 -0.29
CA GLY A 64 0.35 -19.89 0.22
C GLY A 64 -0.05 -18.82 1.23
N LYS A 65 0.78 -17.80 1.42
CA LYS A 65 0.51 -16.65 2.30
C LYS A 65 0.17 -15.42 1.49
N ILE A 66 -0.69 -14.57 2.05
CA ILE A 66 -1.15 -13.32 1.42
C ILE A 66 -0.33 -12.15 1.97
N TYR A 67 0.11 -11.30 1.06
CA TYR A 67 0.88 -10.10 1.36
C TYR A 67 0.27 -8.87 0.71
N VAL A 68 0.45 -7.72 1.36
CA VAL A 68 0.15 -6.39 0.82
C VAL A 68 1.33 -5.47 1.04
N SER A 69 1.55 -4.55 0.12
CA SER A 69 2.73 -3.69 0.10
C SER A 69 2.37 -2.23 0.35
N ALA A 70 3.10 -1.58 1.24
CA ALA A 70 3.04 -0.16 1.51
C ALA A 70 4.26 0.55 0.93
N HIS A 71 4.03 1.42 -0.04
CA HIS A 71 5.09 2.19 -0.71
C HIS A 71 4.65 3.63 -1.07
N HIS A 72 3.49 4.07 -0.57
CA HIS A 72 3.04 5.45 -0.67
C HIS A 72 3.57 6.29 0.49
N TRP A 73 3.64 7.59 0.31
CA TRP A 73 4.10 8.49 1.38
C TRP A 73 3.19 8.51 2.60
N THR A 74 1.88 8.59 2.41
CA THR A 74 0.94 8.73 3.52
C THR A 74 0.72 7.43 4.29
N ARG A 75 0.60 6.30 3.60
CA ARG A 75 0.50 4.95 4.20
C ARG A 75 -0.47 4.85 5.38
N GLY A 76 -1.56 5.62 5.38
CA GLY A 76 -2.47 5.68 6.51
C GLY A 76 -2.97 4.31 6.97
N TRP A 77 -3.39 3.46 6.04
CA TRP A 77 -3.82 2.10 6.32
C TRP A 77 -2.71 1.23 6.94
N TYR A 78 -1.47 1.41 6.52
CA TYR A 78 -0.32 0.69 7.04
C TYR A 78 -0.04 1.05 8.50
N HIS A 79 -0.07 2.33 8.83
CA HIS A 79 0.12 2.80 10.20
C HIS A 79 -1.01 2.32 11.11
N ARG A 80 -2.26 2.33 10.64
CA ARG A 80 -3.40 1.77 11.38
C ARG A 80 -3.24 0.26 11.61
N ALA A 81 -2.88 -0.49 10.58
CA ALA A 81 -2.66 -1.93 10.69
C ALA A 81 -1.49 -2.29 11.63
N ARG A 82 -0.48 -1.45 11.73
CA ARG A 82 0.60 -1.64 12.71
C ARG A 82 0.17 -1.35 14.14
N SER A 83 -0.64 -0.32 14.32
CA SER A 83 -1.15 0.05 15.65
C SER A 83 -2.24 -0.89 16.14
N ASN A 84 -3.07 -1.40 15.24
CA ASN A 84 -4.09 -2.40 15.51
C ASN A 84 -4.00 -3.50 14.45
N PRO A 85 -3.28 -4.60 14.75
CA PRO A 85 -3.04 -5.68 13.79
C PRO A 85 -4.27 -6.51 13.41
N ALA A 86 -5.35 -6.46 14.19
CA ALA A 86 -6.60 -7.11 13.84
C ALA A 86 -7.27 -6.38 12.68
N VAL A 87 -7.27 -7.02 11.51
CA VAL A 87 -7.80 -6.45 10.27
C VAL A 87 -8.80 -7.40 9.62
N THR A 88 -9.62 -6.87 8.74
CA THR A 88 -10.51 -7.66 7.89
C THR A 88 -10.07 -7.51 6.44
N ALA A 89 -10.07 -8.59 5.69
CA ALA A 89 -9.78 -8.56 4.26
C ALA A 89 -10.90 -9.26 3.49
N ARG A 90 -11.38 -8.60 2.43
CA ARG A 90 -12.33 -9.18 1.49
C ARG A 90 -11.63 -9.42 0.15
N ILE A 91 -11.71 -10.67 -0.30
CA ILE A 91 -11.17 -11.12 -1.59
C ILE A 91 -12.34 -11.69 -2.40
N GLY A 92 -12.71 -11.02 -3.49
CA GLY A 92 -13.95 -11.36 -4.19
C GLY A 92 -15.17 -11.22 -3.28
N ASP A 93 -15.94 -12.29 -3.15
CA ASP A 93 -17.12 -12.34 -2.28
C ASP A 93 -16.84 -12.88 -0.88
N SER A 94 -15.61 -13.29 -0.59
CA SER A 94 -15.21 -13.85 0.68
C SER A 94 -14.53 -12.82 1.57
N GLU A 95 -15.02 -12.67 2.80
CA GLU A 95 -14.44 -11.82 3.83
C GLU A 95 -13.93 -12.67 4.99
N GLY A 96 -12.77 -12.33 5.52
CA GLY A 96 -12.16 -13.01 6.64
C GLY A 96 -11.40 -12.07 7.57
N SER A 97 -11.18 -12.54 8.79
CA SER A 97 -10.37 -11.85 9.79
C SER A 97 -8.93 -12.31 9.71
N TYR A 98 -8.02 -11.37 9.85
CA TYR A 98 -6.57 -11.59 9.74
C TYR A 98 -5.83 -10.81 10.80
N ILE A 99 -4.61 -11.27 11.07
CA ILE A 99 -3.61 -10.50 11.81
C ILE A 99 -2.58 -9.97 10.81
N ALA A 100 -2.40 -8.67 10.78
CA ALA A 100 -1.40 -8.00 9.94
C ALA A 100 -0.03 -8.07 10.62
N VAL A 101 0.93 -8.70 9.97
CA VAL A 101 2.29 -8.91 10.49
C VAL A 101 3.30 -8.23 9.59
N PRO A 102 4.01 -7.18 10.05
CA PRO A 102 5.14 -6.64 9.33
C PRO A 102 6.23 -7.69 9.15
N ILE A 103 6.70 -7.88 7.93
CA ILE A 103 7.76 -8.84 7.64
C ILE A 103 9.10 -8.12 7.47
N SER A 104 10.18 -8.84 7.78
CA SER A 104 11.56 -8.35 7.67
C SER A 104 12.52 -9.52 7.41
N GLY A 105 13.81 -9.21 7.20
CA GLY A 105 14.84 -10.21 7.00
C GLY A 105 14.62 -11.09 5.78
N ALA A 106 14.90 -12.39 5.89
CA ALA A 106 14.85 -13.34 4.78
C ALA A 106 13.46 -13.46 4.14
N GLU A 107 12.38 -13.40 4.92
CA GLU A 107 11.01 -13.43 4.40
C GLU A 107 10.72 -12.19 3.53
N PHE A 108 11.10 -11.01 4.01
CA PHE A 108 10.98 -9.77 3.24
C PHE A 108 11.78 -9.83 1.94
N ASP A 109 13.04 -10.29 2.00
CA ASP A 109 13.92 -10.38 0.84
C ASP A 109 13.35 -11.32 -0.22
N GLN A 110 12.83 -12.46 0.19
CA GLN A 110 12.20 -13.43 -0.71
C GLN A 110 10.95 -12.83 -1.38
N VAL A 111 10.03 -12.29 -0.61
CA VAL A 111 8.77 -11.73 -1.14
C VAL A 111 9.05 -10.53 -2.04
N ALA A 112 9.97 -9.66 -1.65
CA ALA A 112 10.36 -8.50 -2.46
C ALA A 112 11.03 -8.91 -3.79
N ALA A 113 11.81 -9.99 -3.80
CA ALA A 113 12.44 -10.51 -5.00
C ALA A 113 11.44 -11.17 -5.97
N GLU A 114 10.45 -11.88 -5.45
CA GLU A 114 9.38 -12.48 -6.24
C GLU A 114 8.38 -11.45 -6.80
N HIS A 115 8.20 -10.34 -6.09
CA HIS A 115 7.27 -9.26 -6.46
C HIS A 115 7.98 -7.91 -6.51
N PRO A 116 8.89 -7.68 -7.50
CA PRO A 116 9.70 -6.47 -7.55
C PRO A 116 8.86 -5.24 -7.87
N LEU A 117 9.21 -4.13 -7.23
CA LEU A 117 8.58 -2.84 -7.47
C LEU A 117 9.37 -2.09 -8.57
N ARG A 118 8.74 -1.89 -9.72
CA ARG A 118 9.35 -1.20 -10.87
C ARG A 118 9.55 0.29 -10.59
N PHE A 119 10.61 0.87 -11.13
CA PHE A 119 10.91 2.30 -10.95
C PHE A 119 9.75 3.24 -11.31
N PRO A 120 9.03 3.09 -12.45
CA PRO A 120 7.90 3.96 -12.76
C PRO A 120 6.81 3.93 -11.69
N VAL A 121 6.53 2.76 -11.12
CA VAL A 121 5.57 2.60 -10.01
C VAL A 121 6.05 3.33 -8.77
N ARG A 122 7.32 3.16 -8.40
CA ARG A 122 7.91 3.87 -7.25
C ARG A 122 7.87 5.38 -7.42
N PHE A 123 8.12 5.88 -8.64
CA PHE A 123 8.07 7.31 -8.93
C PHE A 123 6.64 7.86 -8.76
N LEU A 124 5.61 7.15 -9.28
CA LEU A 124 4.21 7.55 -9.15
C LEU A 124 3.69 7.47 -7.71
N MET A 125 4.18 6.52 -6.93
CA MET A 125 3.76 6.28 -5.53
C MET A 125 4.52 7.13 -4.51
N GLY A 126 5.51 7.89 -4.93
CA GLY A 126 6.35 8.72 -4.06
C GLY A 126 7.70 8.09 -3.78
N PHE A 127 8.71 8.52 -4.52
CA PHE A 127 10.10 8.19 -4.28
C PHE A 127 10.70 9.22 -3.28
N PRO A 128 11.53 8.86 -2.27
CA PRO A 128 12.30 7.63 -2.09
C PRO A 128 11.83 6.67 -0.97
N PRO A 129 10.61 6.75 -0.36
CA PRO A 129 10.27 5.87 0.74
C PRO A 129 10.54 4.40 0.44
N LEU A 130 11.09 3.70 1.42
CA LEU A 130 11.31 2.27 1.32
C LEU A 130 9.96 1.53 1.33
N ARG A 131 9.95 0.40 0.64
CA ARG A 131 8.81 -0.50 0.64
C ARG A 131 8.71 -1.23 1.97
N ASP A 132 7.52 -1.27 2.56
CA ASP A 132 7.17 -2.15 3.65
C ASP A 132 6.13 -3.18 3.18
N ILE A 133 6.15 -4.36 3.76
CA ILE A 133 5.24 -5.45 3.41
C ILE A 133 4.59 -5.98 4.67
N LEU A 134 3.27 -6.15 4.63
CA LEU A 134 2.51 -6.87 5.65
C LEU A 134 2.10 -8.24 5.14
N ARG A 135 2.27 -9.25 5.96
CA ARG A 135 1.65 -10.56 5.79
C ARG A 135 0.29 -10.57 6.51
N LEU A 136 -0.70 -11.16 5.89
CA LEU A 136 -2.03 -11.33 6.47
C LEU A 136 -2.19 -12.79 6.90
N ASP A 137 -2.11 -13.03 8.20
CA ASP A 137 -2.27 -14.36 8.78
C ASP A 137 -3.75 -14.58 9.15
N PRO A 138 -4.43 -15.63 8.62
CA PRO A 138 -5.82 -15.92 8.97
C PRO A 138 -5.98 -16.19 10.47
N VAL A 139 -7.09 -15.73 11.02
CA VAL A 139 -7.47 -15.99 12.41
C VAL A 139 -8.27 -17.29 12.50
#